data_fd74b009782176851682168947ff2fd1
#
_entry.id   fd74b009782176851682168947ff2fd1
#
_cell.length_a   1.000
_cell.length_b   1.000
_cell.length_c   1.000
_cell.angle_alpha   90.00
_cell.angle_beta   90.00
_cell.angle_gamma   90.00
#
_symmetry.space_group_name_H-M   'P 1'
#
loop_
_entity.id
_entity.type
_entity.pdbx_description
1 polymer ?
#
loop_
_entity_poly.entity_id
_entity_poly.type
_entity_poly.pdbx_seq_one_letter_code
_entity_poly.pdbx_strand_id
1 'polypeptide(L)'
;MMNEEVEERCLDDILITEELCRRVPRTTDLKQENDALHSLIRQLVEQPQTLLKKLVTIITKLCRAETAGVSLLEVTPSGEDICRWVALAGILEAYEQTPTLYTCSSCGICLERQAPLLYSYPERYFTYLQQFKPTIVEILVVPLLIDHQPLGTIWIVSHDEHRQFDEEDLRLLTSLANFTAAALYRSNARQVAEDAHNNRAARAAK
;
A
#
# COMPACT_ATOMS: atom_id res chain seq x y z
N MET A 1 42.83 -1.85 14.68
CA MET A 1 41.48 -1.82 15.28
C MET A 1 40.80 -0.60 14.71
N MET A 2 40.05 -0.78 13.62
CA MET A 2 39.22 0.27 13.02
C MET A 2 37.87 0.18 13.73
N ASN A 3 37.50 1.24 14.46
CA ASN A 3 36.15 1.47 14.90
C ASN A 3 35.35 1.75 13.63
N GLU A 4 34.54 0.79 13.16
CA GLU A 4 33.39 1.07 12.33
C GLU A 4 32.38 1.75 13.25
N GLU A 5 32.27 3.07 13.16
CA GLU A 5 31.16 3.84 13.66
C GLU A 5 29.93 3.30 12.89
N VAL A 6 29.10 2.54 13.59
CA VAL A 6 27.75 2.22 13.12
C VAL A 6 27.02 3.55 13.16
N GLU A 7 26.97 4.24 12.03
CA GLU A 7 26.10 5.40 11.83
C GLU A 7 24.69 4.97 12.22
N GLU A 8 24.17 5.52 13.30
CA GLU A 8 22.80 5.33 13.76
C GLU A 8 21.89 5.95 12.70
N ARG A 9 21.40 5.10 11.80
CA ARG A 9 20.58 5.52 10.64
C ARG A 9 19.26 6.05 11.15
N CYS A 10 19.02 7.34 10.93
CA CYS A 10 17.79 8.01 11.34
C CYS A 10 16.71 7.84 10.25
N LEU A 11 15.45 7.63 10.67
CA LEU A 11 14.31 7.61 9.78
C LEU A 11 14.19 8.92 8.96
N ASP A 12 14.54 10.03 9.59
CA ASP A 12 14.48 11.37 8.96
C ASP A 12 15.44 11.51 7.77
N ASP A 13 16.52 10.72 7.71
CA ASP A 13 17.48 10.74 6.60
C ASP A 13 16.91 10.20 5.28
N ILE A 14 15.87 9.39 5.38
CA ILE A 14 15.22 8.76 4.21
C ILE A 14 13.83 9.32 3.94
N LEU A 15 13.23 10.05 4.90
CA LEU A 15 11.87 10.57 4.78
C LEU A 15 11.88 11.92 4.06
N ILE A 16 11.37 11.93 2.82
CA ILE A 16 11.40 13.10 1.93
C ILE A 16 10.00 13.55 1.50
N THR A 17 9.00 13.37 2.35
CA THR A 17 7.58 13.64 2.00
C THR A 17 7.35 15.08 1.52
N GLU A 18 8.09 16.05 2.04
CA GLU A 18 7.99 17.46 1.61
C GLU A 18 8.37 17.68 0.14
N GLU A 19 9.19 16.80 -0.44
CA GLU A 19 9.57 16.90 -1.85
C GLU A 19 8.39 16.75 -2.79
N LEU A 20 7.32 16.05 -2.40
CA LEU A 20 6.10 15.91 -3.21
C LEU A 20 5.54 17.26 -3.64
N CYS A 21 5.49 18.24 -2.72
CA CYS A 21 4.97 19.59 -3.01
C CYS A 21 6.02 20.52 -3.66
N ARG A 22 7.31 20.17 -3.61
CA ARG A 22 8.40 20.98 -4.21
C ARG A 22 8.63 20.63 -5.67
N ARG A 23 8.30 19.41 -6.07
CA ARG A 23 8.48 18.91 -7.44
C ARG A 23 7.42 19.47 -8.36
N VAL A 24 7.78 19.66 -9.63
CA VAL A 24 6.81 20.07 -10.67
C VAL A 24 5.84 18.92 -10.92
N PRO A 25 4.53 19.09 -10.67
CA PRO A 25 3.56 18.04 -10.89
C PRO A 25 3.53 17.61 -12.36
N ARG A 26 3.46 16.32 -12.60
CA ARG A 26 3.28 15.80 -13.95
C ARG A 26 1.87 16.08 -14.49
N THR A 27 1.72 16.12 -15.79
CA THR A 27 0.41 16.23 -16.43
C THR A 27 -0.35 14.92 -16.31
N THR A 28 -1.60 14.96 -15.84
CA THR A 28 -2.48 13.81 -15.72
C THR A 28 -3.47 13.74 -16.85
N ASP A 29 -3.75 12.53 -17.32
CA ASP A 29 -4.87 12.26 -18.22
C ASP A 29 -6.13 11.94 -17.38
N LEU A 30 -6.93 12.98 -17.09
CA LEU A 30 -8.17 12.85 -16.32
C LEU A 30 -9.17 11.87 -16.97
N LYS A 31 -9.13 11.70 -18.28
CA LYS A 31 -9.97 10.72 -18.97
C LYS A 31 -9.54 9.31 -18.61
N GLN A 32 -8.24 9.05 -18.68
CA GLN A 32 -7.69 7.74 -18.31
C GLN A 32 -7.96 7.41 -16.83
N GLU A 33 -7.85 8.38 -15.94
CA GLU A 33 -8.18 8.23 -14.52
C GLU A 33 -9.66 7.87 -14.33
N ASN A 34 -10.58 8.58 -15.00
CA ASN A 34 -12.01 8.33 -14.92
C ASN A 34 -12.38 6.93 -15.47
N ASP A 35 -11.81 6.54 -16.60
CA ASP A 35 -12.02 5.21 -17.19
C ASP A 35 -11.51 4.10 -16.25
N ALA A 36 -10.40 4.35 -15.56
CA ALA A 36 -9.85 3.44 -14.56
C ALA A 36 -10.77 3.27 -13.34
N LEU A 37 -11.29 4.39 -12.80
CA LEU A 37 -12.27 4.36 -11.70
C LEU A 37 -13.55 3.60 -12.08
N HIS A 38 -14.10 3.85 -13.27
CA HIS A 38 -15.26 3.10 -13.77
C HIS A 38 -14.96 1.59 -13.89
N SER A 39 -13.75 1.23 -14.34
CA SER A 39 -13.31 -0.16 -14.41
C SER A 39 -13.23 -0.82 -13.04
N LEU A 40 -12.73 -0.08 -12.01
CA LEU A 40 -12.64 -0.57 -10.63
C LEU A 40 -14.03 -0.72 -9.98
N ILE A 41 -14.94 0.22 -10.21
CA ILE A 41 -16.32 0.13 -9.72
C ILE A 41 -17.03 -1.12 -10.31
N ARG A 42 -16.85 -1.37 -11.60
CA ARG A 42 -17.39 -2.58 -12.25
C ARG A 42 -16.78 -3.83 -11.65
N GLN A 43 -15.46 -3.87 -11.48
CA GLN A 43 -14.75 -4.99 -10.86
C GLN A 43 -15.24 -5.28 -9.44
N LEU A 44 -15.48 -4.23 -8.63
CA LEU A 44 -16.01 -4.36 -7.28
C LEU A 44 -17.38 -5.06 -7.24
N VAL A 45 -18.21 -4.82 -8.25
CA VAL A 45 -19.56 -5.43 -8.34
C VAL A 45 -19.51 -6.84 -8.90
N GLU A 46 -18.76 -7.06 -9.99
CA GLU A 46 -18.75 -8.32 -10.74
C GLU A 46 -17.82 -9.38 -10.12
N GLN A 47 -16.63 -8.96 -9.68
CA GLN A 47 -15.56 -9.86 -9.21
C GLN A 47 -14.77 -9.24 -8.05
N PRO A 48 -15.37 -9.01 -6.88
CA PRO A 48 -14.74 -8.31 -5.77
C PRO A 48 -13.45 -8.98 -5.28
N GLN A 49 -13.32 -10.30 -5.39
CA GLN A 49 -12.13 -11.06 -4.98
C GLN A 49 -10.87 -10.75 -5.79
N THR A 50 -11.01 -10.20 -7.00
CA THR A 50 -9.88 -9.82 -7.87
C THR A 50 -9.66 -8.31 -7.93
N LEU A 51 -10.41 -7.54 -7.13
CA LEU A 51 -10.36 -6.07 -7.12
C LEU A 51 -8.97 -5.54 -6.85
N LEU A 52 -8.30 -6.03 -5.81
CA LEU A 52 -6.98 -5.52 -5.40
C LEU A 52 -5.92 -5.78 -6.48
N LYS A 53 -5.96 -6.94 -7.13
CA LYS A 53 -5.05 -7.25 -8.25
C LYS A 53 -5.26 -6.32 -9.44
N LYS A 54 -6.53 -6.05 -9.77
CA LYS A 54 -6.89 -5.08 -10.81
C LYS A 54 -6.42 -3.67 -10.45
N LEU A 55 -6.62 -3.27 -9.19
CA LEU A 55 -6.22 -1.98 -8.65
C LEU A 55 -4.72 -1.74 -8.83
N VAL A 56 -3.85 -2.64 -8.32
CA VAL A 56 -2.40 -2.47 -8.42
C VAL A 56 -1.92 -2.43 -9.87
N THR A 57 -2.55 -3.21 -10.78
CA THR A 57 -2.25 -3.14 -12.21
C THR A 57 -2.63 -1.78 -12.84
N ILE A 58 -3.70 -1.15 -12.38
CA ILE A 58 -4.11 0.18 -12.82
C ILE A 58 -3.14 1.24 -12.28
N ILE A 59 -2.76 1.15 -11.01
CA ILE A 59 -1.86 2.09 -10.35
C ILE A 59 -0.49 2.13 -11.05
N THR A 60 0.11 0.98 -11.39
CA THR A 60 1.40 0.96 -12.09
C THR A 60 1.34 1.78 -13.39
N LYS A 61 0.21 1.75 -14.10
CA LYS A 61 0.03 2.49 -15.35
C LYS A 61 -0.22 3.98 -15.10
N LEU A 62 -1.15 4.30 -14.20
CA LEU A 62 -1.54 5.69 -13.93
C LEU A 62 -0.41 6.48 -13.27
N CYS A 63 0.30 5.90 -12.31
CA CYS A 63 1.43 6.54 -11.63
C CYS A 63 2.76 6.31 -12.35
N ARG A 64 2.80 5.57 -13.48
CA ARG A 64 4.05 5.17 -14.16
C ARG A 64 5.06 4.60 -13.17
N ALA A 65 4.57 3.81 -12.23
CA ALA A 65 5.37 3.16 -11.22
C ALA A 65 5.80 1.78 -11.70
N GLU A 66 7.00 1.35 -11.34
CA GLU A 66 7.54 0.05 -11.76
C GLU A 66 7.00 -1.09 -10.90
N THR A 67 6.56 -0.75 -9.69
CA THR A 67 5.82 -1.66 -8.79
C THR A 67 4.72 -0.90 -8.07
N ALA A 68 3.58 -1.56 -7.86
CA ALA A 68 2.53 -1.10 -6.97
C ALA A 68 2.04 -2.25 -6.10
N GLY A 69 1.63 -1.92 -4.87
CA GLY A 69 1.15 -2.93 -3.93
C GLY A 69 0.09 -2.42 -2.98
N VAL A 70 -0.64 -3.38 -2.43
CA VAL A 70 -1.54 -3.20 -1.29
C VAL A 70 -1.08 -4.13 -0.17
N SER A 71 -0.91 -3.56 1.01
CA SER A 71 -0.64 -4.32 2.24
C SER A 71 -1.83 -4.20 3.16
N LEU A 72 -2.26 -5.31 3.77
CA LEU A 72 -3.29 -5.31 4.80
C LEU A 72 -2.68 -5.56 6.17
N LEU A 73 -3.23 -4.87 7.17
CA LEU A 73 -2.90 -5.10 8.56
C LEU A 73 -3.56 -6.40 9.02
N GLU A 74 -2.77 -7.30 9.56
CA GLU A 74 -3.21 -8.60 10.09
C GLU A 74 -2.58 -8.85 11.44
N VAL A 75 -3.29 -9.62 12.28
CA VAL A 75 -2.74 -10.13 13.54
C VAL A 75 -2.41 -11.61 13.35
N THR A 76 -1.15 -11.98 13.60
CA THR A 76 -0.72 -13.39 13.52
C THR A 76 -1.34 -14.22 14.64
N PRO A 77 -1.36 -15.55 14.53
CA PRO A 77 -1.79 -16.44 15.63
C PRO A 77 -0.98 -16.27 16.93
N SER A 78 0.27 -15.75 16.84
CA SER A 78 1.10 -15.39 17.99
C SER A 78 0.74 -14.04 18.63
N GLY A 79 -0.17 -13.26 18.01
CA GLY A 79 -0.59 -11.94 18.49
C GLY A 79 0.28 -10.78 18.02
N GLU A 80 1.11 -10.99 17.01
CA GLU A 80 1.96 -9.95 16.42
C GLU A 80 1.24 -9.27 15.26
N ASP A 81 1.33 -7.93 15.19
CA ASP A 81 0.83 -7.16 14.07
C ASP A 81 1.81 -7.21 12.90
N ILE A 82 1.27 -7.54 11.73
CA ILE A 82 2.02 -7.58 10.46
C ILE A 82 1.29 -6.81 9.36
N CYS A 83 2.05 -6.33 8.39
CA CYS A 83 1.54 -5.85 7.11
C CYS A 83 1.80 -6.91 6.05
N ARG A 84 0.76 -7.59 5.55
CA ARG A 84 0.90 -8.59 4.49
C ARG A 84 0.67 -7.95 3.12
N TRP A 85 1.56 -8.20 2.18
CA TRP A 85 1.46 -7.74 0.79
C TRP A 85 0.44 -8.60 0.03
N VAL A 86 -0.83 -8.22 0.05
CA VAL A 86 -1.93 -9.05 -0.48
C VAL A 86 -2.14 -8.94 -1.99
N ALA A 87 -1.66 -7.88 -2.61
CA ALA A 87 -1.71 -7.71 -4.06
C ALA A 87 -0.51 -6.89 -4.53
N LEU A 88 0.19 -7.37 -5.53
CA LEU A 88 1.33 -6.73 -6.17
C LEU A 88 1.18 -6.71 -7.68
N ALA A 89 1.76 -5.69 -8.34
CA ALA A 89 1.96 -5.65 -9.78
C ALA A 89 3.31 -5.00 -10.09
N GLY A 90 3.94 -5.41 -11.19
CA GLY A 90 5.23 -4.92 -11.62
C GLY A 90 6.40 -5.78 -11.15
N ILE A 91 7.57 -5.17 -10.99
CA ILE A 91 8.84 -5.87 -10.77
C ILE A 91 8.81 -6.79 -9.53
N LEU A 92 8.17 -6.34 -8.45
CA LEU A 92 8.13 -7.11 -7.19
C LEU A 92 6.93 -8.07 -7.11
N GLU A 93 6.22 -8.35 -8.20
CA GLU A 93 5.02 -9.20 -8.19
C GLU A 93 5.25 -10.59 -7.59
N ALA A 94 6.43 -11.17 -7.77
CA ALA A 94 6.78 -12.49 -7.24
C ALA A 94 6.80 -12.56 -5.69
N TYR A 95 6.83 -11.40 -5.03
CA TYR A 95 6.85 -11.31 -3.56
C TYR A 95 5.46 -11.13 -2.94
N GLU A 96 4.40 -11.34 -3.71
CA GLU A 96 3.03 -11.32 -3.19
C GLU A 96 2.89 -12.32 -2.03
N GLN A 97 2.10 -11.96 -0.99
CA GLN A 97 1.92 -12.68 0.28
C GLN A 97 3.09 -12.54 1.28
N THR A 98 4.12 -11.73 1.00
CA THR A 98 5.20 -11.48 1.97
C THR A 98 4.66 -10.74 3.20
N PRO A 99 4.85 -11.25 4.42
CA PRO A 99 4.57 -10.51 5.64
C PRO A 99 5.75 -9.60 5.99
N THR A 100 5.47 -8.42 6.51
CA THR A 100 6.45 -7.51 7.11
C THR A 100 5.98 -7.12 8.51
N LEU A 101 6.90 -7.00 9.46
CA LEU A 101 6.55 -6.60 10.83
C LEU A 101 5.99 -5.17 10.82
N TYR A 102 4.89 -4.96 11.54
CA TYR A 102 4.28 -3.64 11.66
C TYR A 102 5.27 -2.59 12.17
N THR A 103 5.94 -2.88 13.28
CA THR A 103 6.83 -1.94 14.00
C THR A 103 8.10 -1.55 13.24
N CYS A 104 8.51 -2.34 12.24
CA CYS A 104 9.77 -2.14 11.52
C CYS A 104 9.58 -2.00 10.01
N SER A 105 8.43 -1.50 9.56
CA SER A 105 8.14 -1.34 8.14
C SER A 105 7.68 0.05 7.77
N SER A 106 7.93 0.45 6.52
CA SER A 106 7.43 1.69 5.94
C SER A 106 5.90 1.79 6.01
N CYS A 107 5.21 0.65 5.86
CA CYS A 107 3.76 0.56 6.00
C CYS A 107 3.31 0.84 7.42
N GLY A 108 3.95 0.24 8.43
CA GLY A 108 3.60 0.45 9.83
C GLY A 108 3.78 1.90 10.26
N ILE A 109 4.90 2.53 9.92
CA ILE A 109 5.13 3.97 10.23
C ILE A 109 4.07 4.85 9.54
N CYS A 110 3.68 4.53 8.31
CA CYS A 110 2.61 5.23 7.60
C CYS A 110 1.27 5.13 8.36
N LEU A 111 0.94 3.95 8.87
CA LEU A 111 -0.30 3.72 9.63
C LEU A 111 -0.26 4.40 11.01
N GLU A 112 0.86 4.41 11.70
CA GLU A 112 1.05 5.13 12.97
C GLU A 112 0.88 6.64 12.80
N ARG A 113 1.45 7.20 11.74
CA ARG A 113 1.32 8.62 11.43
C ARG A 113 -0.02 8.99 10.79
N GLN A 114 -0.78 8.02 10.31
CA GLN A 114 -2.03 8.19 9.57
C GLN A 114 -1.93 9.20 8.42
N ALA A 115 -0.78 9.26 7.78
CA ALA A 115 -0.44 10.23 6.75
C ALA A 115 0.38 9.59 5.62
N PRO A 116 0.26 10.08 4.38
CA PRO A 116 1.14 9.66 3.30
C PRO A 116 2.60 9.94 3.60
N LEU A 117 3.48 9.03 3.22
CA LEU A 117 4.92 9.15 3.42
C LEU A 117 5.67 8.79 2.14
N LEU A 118 6.65 9.63 1.78
CA LEU A 118 7.59 9.37 0.69
C LEU A 118 8.97 9.11 1.29
N TYR A 119 9.56 7.97 0.92
CA TYR A 119 10.91 7.59 1.32
C TYR A 119 11.83 7.51 0.11
N SER A 120 13.09 7.93 0.30
CA SER A 120 14.18 7.77 -0.67
C SER A 120 15.18 6.74 -0.17
N TYR A 121 15.54 5.78 -1.04
CA TYR A 121 16.43 4.66 -0.70
C TYR A 121 16.08 3.99 0.63
N PRO A 122 14.83 3.52 0.79
CA PRO A 122 14.28 3.07 2.07
C PRO A 122 15.04 1.89 2.69
N GLU A 123 15.76 1.09 1.90
CA GLU A 123 16.60 -0.01 2.39
C GLU A 123 17.77 0.44 3.26
N ARG A 124 18.10 1.75 3.28
CA ARG A 124 19.10 2.32 4.19
C ARG A 124 18.63 2.26 5.64
N TYR A 125 17.34 2.33 5.87
CA TYR A 125 16.72 2.23 7.21
C TYR A 125 15.98 0.91 7.39
N PHE A 126 15.11 0.53 6.44
CA PHE A 126 14.34 -0.71 6.47
C PHE A 126 15.16 -1.86 5.87
N THR A 127 15.98 -2.51 6.68
CA THR A 127 16.92 -3.54 6.22
C THR A 127 16.26 -4.73 5.53
N TYR A 128 14.98 -5.04 5.85
CA TYR A 128 14.23 -6.10 5.17
C TYR A 128 14.03 -5.82 3.67
N LEU A 129 14.14 -4.57 3.23
CA LEU A 129 14.00 -4.20 1.81
C LEU A 129 15.26 -4.55 0.99
N GLN A 130 16.42 -4.78 1.62
CA GLN A 130 17.68 -5.10 0.95
C GLN A 130 17.66 -6.41 0.15
N GLN A 131 16.72 -7.32 0.50
CA GLN A 131 16.55 -8.58 -0.22
C GLN A 131 15.89 -8.44 -1.58
N PHE A 132 15.18 -7.32 -1.84
CA PHE A 132 14.47 -7.09 -3.09
C PHE A 132 15.39 -6.47 -4.14
N LYS A 133 15.23 -6.92 -5.39
CA LYS A 133 16.00 -6.39 -6.53
C LYS A 133 15.07 -6.09 -7.71
N PRO A 134 15.35 -5.02 -8.46
CA PRO A 134 16.41 -4.01 -8.26
C PRO A 134 16.19 -3.16 -7.01
N THR A 135 17.20 -2.37 -6.63
CA THR A 135 17.15 -1.42 -5.51
C THR A 135 15.95 -0.50 -5.62
N ILE A 136 15.29 -0.23 -4.50
CA ILE A 136 14.18 0.72 -4.42
C ILE A 136 14.75 2.13 -4.29
N VAL A 137 14.46 3.01 -5.26
CA VAL A 137 14.88 4.41 -5.24
C VAL A 137 13.90 5.25 -4.44
N GLU A 138 12.61 5.15 -4.74
CA GLU A 138 11.56 5.82 -3.97
C GLU A 138 10.39 4.87 -3.70
N ILE A 139 9.77 5.04 -2.54
CA ILE A 139 8.49 4.44 -2.21
C ILE A 139 7.54 5.49 -1.64
N LEU A 140 6.38 5.66 -2.27
CA LEU A 140 5.28 6.46 -1.76
C LEU A 140 4.24 5.52 -1.15
N VAL A 141 3.96 5.71 0.14
CA VAL A 141 3.02 4.90 0.92
C VAL A 141 1.86 5.76 1.38
N VAL A 142 0.63 5.31 1.17
CA VAL A 142 -0.60 6.01 1.58
C VAL A 142 -1.44 5.07 2.45
N PRO A 143 -1.95 5.53 3.61
CA PRO A 143 -2.73 4.68 4.49
C PRO A 143 -4.14 4.42 3.95
N LEU A 144 -4.67 3.23 4.21
CA LEU A 144 -6.06 2.85 4.01
C LEU A 144 -6.79 3.01 5.34
N LEU A 145 -7.59 4.07 5.48
CA LEU A 145 -8.27 4.42 6.74
C LEU A 145 -9.78 4.46 6.55
N ILE A 146 -10.53 3.98 7.54
CA ILE A 146 -11.96 4.22 7.70
C ILE A 146 -12.20 4.70 9.14
N ASP A 147 -12.77 5.88 9.30
CA ASP A 147 -13.02 6.50 10.61
C ASP A 147 -11.77 6.43 11.53
N HIS A 148 -10.61 6.79 10.97
CA HIS A 148 -9.29 6.72 11.61
C HIS A 148 -8.81 5.31 12.01
N GLN A 149 -9.55 4.25 11.61
CA GLN A 149 -9.12 2.87 11.83
C GLN A 149 -8.25 2.40 10.67
N PRO A 150 -7.02 1.94 10.91
CA PRO A 150 -6.13 1.47 9.87
C PRO A 150 -6.56 0.08 9.36
N LEU A 151 -6.68 -0.06 8.05
CA LEU A 151 -6.92 -1.34 7.36
C LEU A 151 -5.64 -1.88 6.72
N GLY A 152 -4.73 -0.99 6.36
CA GLY A 152 -3.52 -1.31 5.63
C GLY A 152 -2.98 -0.11 4.87
N THR A 153 -2.20 -0.35 3.84
CA THR A 153 -1.59 0.69 3.00
C THR A 153 -1.69 0.34 1.52
N ILE A 154 -1.67 1.38 0.70
CA ILE A 154 -1.42 1.29 -0.74
C ILE A 154 -0.10 2.00 -1.03
N TRP A 155 0.72 1.46 -1.92
CA TRP A 155 2.03 2.01 -2.16
C TRP A 155 2.50 1.80 -3.60
N ILE A 156 3.41 2.68 -4.04
CA ILE A 156 4.09 2.62 -5.34
C ILE A 156 5.58 2.75 -5.14
N VAL A 157 6.34 2.08 -6.02
CA VAL A 157 7.80 2.03 -5.98
C VAL A 157 8.36 2.45 -7.33
N SER A 158 9.43 3.25 -7.27
CA SER A 158 10.36 3.48 -8.39
C SER A 158 11.69 2.80 -8.11
N HIS A 159 12.22 2.17 -9.13
CA HIS A 159 13.57 1.61 -9.19
C HIS A 159 14.49 2.45 -10.09
N ASP A 160 13.95 3.52 -10.71
CA ASP A 160 14.66 4.42 -11.61
C ASP A 160 14.89 5.78 -10.92
N GLU A 161 16.15 6.24 -10.86
CA GLU A 161 16.53 7.54 -10.30
C GLU A 161 15.91 8.74 -11.04
N HIS A 162 15.54 8.55 -12.31
CA HIS A 162 14.89 9.57 -13.12
C HIS A 162 13.37 9.64 -12.88
N ARG A 163 12.77 8.62 -12.24
CA ARG A 163 11.36 8.62 -11.90
C ARG A 163 11.17 9.00 -10.42
N GLN A 164 10.85 10.24 -10.21
CA GLN A 164 10.52 10.81 -8.89
C GLN A 164 9.01 10.99 -8.76
N PHE A 165 8.43 10.59 -7.62
CA PHE A 165 7.01 10.80 -7.35
C PHE A 165 6.74 12.26 -6.99
N ASP A 166 5.57 12.76 -7.39
CA ASP A 166 5.16 14.16 -7.24
C ASP A 166 3.76 14.28 -6.57
N GLU A 167 3.28 15.50 -6.42
CA GLU A 167 1.99 15.79 -5.80
C GLU A 167 0.83 15.14 -6.55
N GLU A 168 0.94 14.97 -7.87
CA GLU A 168 -0.11 14.34 -8.67
C GLU A 168 -0.17 12.82 -8.44
N ASP A 169 0.98 12.17 -8.24
CA ASP A 169 1.02 10.76 -7.82
C ASP A 169 0.38 10.59 -6.44
N LEU A 170 0.67 11.52 -5.49
CA LEU A 170 0.05 11.52 -4.17
C LEU A 170 -1.47 11.70 -4.25
N ARG A 171 -1.95 12.68 -5.02
CA ARG A 171 -3.39 12.94 -5.22
C ARG A 171 -4.11 11.70 -5.74
N LEU A 172 -3.57 11.11 -6.80
CA LEU A 172 -4.14 9.93 -7.43
C LEU A 172 -4.14 8.73 -6.49
N LEU A 173 -3.00 8.46 -5.85
CA LEU A 173 -2.88 7.32 -4.94
C LEU A 173 -3.79 7.48 -3.72
N THR A 174 -3.96 8.70 -3.19
CA THR A 174 -4.90 9.00 -2.10
C THR A 174 -6.36 8.77 -2.51
N SER A 175 -6.74 9.18 -3.72
CA SER A 175 -8.09 8.92 -4.27
C SER A 175 -8.38 7.42 -4.34
N LEU A 176 -7.42 6.64 -4.85
CA LEU A 176 -7.53 5.19 -4.95
C LEU A 176 -7.46 4.50 -3.57
N ALA A 177 -6.71 5.06 -2.60
CA ALA A 177 -6.69 4.58 -1.22
C ALA A 177 -8.07 4.70 -0.57
N ASN A 178 -8.72 5.86 -0.69
CA ASN A 178 -10.07 6.08 -0.15
C ASN A 178 -11.11 5.13 -0.77
N PHE A 179 -11.06 4.94 -2.10
CA PHE A 179 -11.90 3.96 -2.77
C PHE A 179 -11.66 2.53 -2.24
N THR A 180 -10.39 2.15 -2.11
CA THR A 180 -10.00 0.81 -1.66
C THR A 180 -10.41 0.56 -0.22
N ALA A 181 -10.20 1.52 0.68
CA ALA A 181 -10.61 1.42 2.07
C ALA A 181 -12.13 1.21 2.19
N ALA A 182 -12.94 1.99 1.45
CA ALA A 182 -14.40 1.82 1.42
C ALA A 182 -14.83 0.45 0.88
N ALA A 183 -14.16 -0.05 -0.17
CA ALA A 183 -14.44 -1.35 -0.76
C ALA A 183 -14.13 -2.50 0.22
N LEU A 184 -12.98 -2.46 0.88
CA LEU A 184 -12.57 -3.45 1.89
C LEU A 184 -13.50 -3.46 3.10
N TYR A 185 -13.85 -2.28 3.61
CA TYR A 185 -14.76 -2.16 4.75
C TYR A 185 -16.13 -2.81 4.48
N ARG A 186 -16.69 -2.54 3.28
CA ARG A 186 -17.96 -3.18 2.87
C ARG A 186 -17.84 -4.68 2.73
N SER A 187 -16.73 -5.19 2.18
CA SER A 187 -16.49 -6.62 2.04
C SER A 187 -16.43 -7.31 3.40
N ASN A 188 -15.69 -6.73 4.36
CA ASN A 188 -15.59 -7.26 5.71
C ASN A 188 -16.94 -7.24 6.46
N ALA A 189 -17.70 -6.13 6.36
CA ALA A 189 -19.02 -6.04 6.97
C ALA A 189 -20.01 -7.08 6.40
N ARG A 190 -19.96 -7.35 5.10
CA ARG A 190 -20.76 -8.38 4.47
C ARG A 190 -20.37 -9.78 4.95
N GLN A 191 -19.09 -10.10 5.02
CA GLN A 191 -18.61 -11.39 5.51
C GLN A 191 -19.06 -11.65 6.95
N VAL A 192 -18.92 -10.68 7.84
CA VAL A 192 -19.38 -10.79 9.23
C VAL A 192 -20.88 -11.03 9.31
N ALA A 193 -21.69 -10.36 8.48
CA ALA A 193 -23.12 -10.57 8.44
C ALA A 193 -23.52 -11.96 7.94
N GLU A 194 -22.85 -12.47 6.91
CA GLU A 194 -23.05 -13.82 6.36
C GLU A 194 -22.67 -14.89 7.39
N ASP A 195 -21.55 -14.75 8.07
CA ASP A 195 -21.10 -15.67 9.12
C ASP A 195 -22.05 -15.69 10.33
N ALA A 196 -22.56 -14.53 10.73
CA ALA A 196 -23.55 -14.42 11.80
C ALA A 196 -24.89 -15.10 11.41
N HIS A 197 -25.31 -14.97 10.16
CA HIS A 197 -26.51 -15.63 9.63
C HIS A 197 -26.35 -17.16 9.62
N ASN A 198 -25.24 -17.66 9.11
CA ASN A 198 -24.94 -19.09 9.05
C ASN A 198 -24.84 -19.74 10.44
N ASN A 199 -24.24 -19.04 11.42
CA ASN A 199 -24.17 -19.49 12.80
C ASN A 199 -25.54 -19.56 13.48
N ARG A 200 -26.47 -18.62 13.18
CA ARG A 200 -27.84 -18.68 13.68
C ARG A 200 -28.62 -19.85 13.08
N ALA A 201 -28.48 -20.06 11.77
CA ALA A 201 -29.14 -21.20 11.09
C ALA A 201 -28.64 -22.56 11.65
N ALA A 202 -27.34 -22.69 11.89
CA ALA A 202 -26.75 -23.91 12.46
C ALA A 202 -27.21 -24.19 13.91
N ARG A 203 -27.49 -23.12 14.70
CA ARG A 203 -28.04 -23.27 16.07
C ARG A 203 -29.53 -23.60 16.09
N ALA A 204 -30.29 -23.16 15.08
CA ALA A 204 -31.72 -23.45 14.99
C ALA A 204 -32.02 -24.88 14.46
N ALA A 205 -31.04 -25.55 13.84
CA ALA A 205 -31.13 -26.91 13.32
C ALA A 205 -30.73 -28.01 14.32
N LYS A 206 -30.28 -27.62 15.54
CA LYS A 206 -29.97 -28.52 16.68
C LYS A 206 -31.07 -28.49 17.72
#